data_dd0b06b1c2f30c73d14622695e4f4876
#
_entry.id   dd0b06b1c2f30c73d14622695e4f4876
#
_cell.length_a   1.000
_cell.length_b   1.000
_cell.length_c   1.000
_cell.angle_alpha   90.00
_cell.angle_beta   90.00
_cell.angle_gamma   90.00
#
_symmetry.space_group_name_H-M   'P 1'
#
loop_
_entity.id
_entity.type
_entity.pdbx_description
1 polymer ?
#
loop_
_entity_poly.entity_id
_entity_poly.type
_entity_poly.pdbx_seq_one_letter_code
_entity_poly.pdbx_strand_id
1 'polypeptide(L)'
;MKKLFPFLLFCLPALLIYCKPAVEQQKPLPRIGIAGISIECSTFSPAVTPLSAFRQREGETLLKNYPYLSPDSAMGKGAIWLPAMLSSATPGGIVTRETYEYLVNKTLDLIKSNMPYDAFFYHIHGAMSVVGLDDPEGDFLERIRGIIGNDAIVSTSMDLHGNVSMRLAEYSDLITCFRMAPHEDNAISTRRAVTNLYDRVTSGKGRPAYKAWVAVPILLPGERTSTRVEPGKSLYAMIPGIEALPGIVDAAIWISYAWADEPRNQGVVMVVGDDKKQVETSAKTLAQKFWSVRRQFDFEAPTRSLEECLDAAITSDKKPFFISDMGDNPTGGGAGDVTWTLARLLQRPEFKKPDGKTVIYASIPGPEMIAAAKRAGVGAHAEAMVGAIEDNRFEGPVKLSGTVMYTSDQEAVIKAGSIYVIVTKNRAAYHYENGMTAIGLNPREADIVIVKQGYLVPDWYNMQAGWMMAHTRGGVDQDLVNLPYKRIIKPMYPLDPDMPDPGLNVIFVPSAKYKYGR
;
A
#
# COMPACT_ATOMS: atom_id res chain seq x y z
N MET A 1 11.40 39.00 -103.99
CA MET A 1 11.88 39.77 -102.86
C MET A 1 11.15 39.25 -101.57
N LYS A 2 11.77 38.34 -100.85
CA LYS A 2 11.22 37.74 -99.59
C LYS A 2 12.03 38.28 -98.42
N LYS A 3 11.36 38.94 -97.47
CA LYS A 3 11.98 39.46 -96.30
C LYS A 3 11.99 38.36 -95.20
N LEU A 4 13.16 37.99 -94.74
CA LEU A 4 13.37 37.15 -93.57
C LEU A 4 13.22 38.03 -92.29
N PHE A 5 12.46 37.51 -91.33
CA PHE A 5 12.42 38.01 -89.97
C PHE A 5 13.22 37.07 -89.06
N PRO A 6 14.10 37.54 -88.19
CA PRO A 6 14.75 36.66 -87.22
C PRO A 6 13.89 36.49 -85.97
N PHE A 7 13.74 35.24 -85.52
CA PHE A 7 13.11 34.83 -84.30
C PHE A 7 14.14 34.99 -83.17
N LEU A 8 13.86 35.87 -82.20
CA LEU A 8 14.64 36.00 -80.94
C LEU A 8 14.10 34.97 -79.90
N LEU A 9 14.91 33.99 -79.56
CA LEU A 9 14.60 33.00 -78.52
C LEU A 9 14.97 33.61 -77.15
N PHE A 10 13.98 33.94 -76.29
CA PHE A 10 14.19 34.37 -74.93
C PHE A 10 14.31 33.12 -74.04
N CYS A 11 15.54 32.79 -73.58
CA CYS A 11 15.77 31.83 -72.55
C CYS A 11 15.42 32.46 -71.17
N LEU A 12 14.30 32.05 -70.57
CA LEU A 12 14.03 32.32 -69.09
C LEU A 12 14.86 31.35 -68.26
N PRO A 13 15.64 31.85 -67.27
CA PRO A 13 16.27 30.96 -66.35
C PRO A 13 15.21 30.45 -65.33
N ALA A 14 14.99 29.12 -65.32
CA ALA A 14 14.19 28.48 -64.31
C ALA A 14 14.89 28.59 -62.92
N LEU A 15 14.37 29.45 -62.02
CA LEU A 15 14.79 29.49 -60.64
C LEU A 15 14.27 28.21 -59.94
N LEU A 16 15.14 27.23 -59.79
CA LEU A 16 14.92 26.10 -58.92
C LEU A 16 14.94 26.59 -57.46
N ILE A 17 13.74 26.84 -56.90
CA ILE A 17 13.56 27.07 -55.46
C ILE A 17 13.86 25.73 -54.77
N TYR A 18 15.05 25.59 -54.23
CA TYR A 18 15.44 24.47 -53.36
C TYR A 18 14.73 24.67 -52.02
N CYS A 19 13.52 24.10 -51.85
CA CYS A 19 12.92 23.96 -50.54
C CYS A 19 13.79 23.02 -49.69
N LYS A 20 14.60 23.58 -48.76
CA LYS A 20 15.20 22.77 -47.71
C LYS A 20 14.05 22.09 -46.94
N PRO A 21 14.08 20.76 -46.73
CA PRO A 21 13.12 20.13 -45.88
C PRO A 21 13.21 20.83 -44.52
N ALA A 22 12.06 21.25 -43.97
CA ALA A 22 11.96 21.77 -42.63
C ALA A 22 12.57 20.71 -41.70
N VAL A 23 13.64 21.06 -41.05
CA VAL A 23 14.18 20.23 -39.97
C VAL A 23 13.08 20.20 -38.93
N GLU A 24 12.43 19.06 -38.78
CA GLU A 24 11.44 18.79 -37.73
C GLU A 24 12.18 19.02 -36.43
N GLN A 25 11.92 20.15 -35.75
CA GLN A 25 12.51 20.43 -34.45
C GLN A 25 11.98 19.34 -33.51
N GLN A 26 12.85 18.43 -33.13
CA GLN A 26 12.54 17.41 -32.16
C GLN A 26 12.00 18.10 -30.89
N LYS A 27 10.74 17.82 -30.55
CA LYS A 27 10.09 18.38 -29.37
C LYS A 27 10.96 18.02 -28.15
N PRO A 28 11.29 18.95 -27.24
CA PRO A 28 12.11 18.63 -26.09
C PRO A 28 11.43 17.52 -25.26
N LEU A 29 12.23 16.64 -24.69
CA LEU A 29 11.74 15.55 -23.87
C LEU A 29 11.01 16.11 -22.63
N PRO A 30 9.84 15.57 -22.27
CA PRO A 30 9.12 16.02 -21.08
C PRO A 30 9.91 15.75 -19.80
N ARG A 31 9.84 16.66 -18.85
CA ARG A 31 10.49 16.61 -17.54
C ARG A 31 9.49 16.09 -16.52
N ILE A 32 9.74 14.88 -15.99
CA ILE A 32 8.80 14.18 -15.10
C ILE A 32 9.43 13.98 -13.72
N GLY A 33 8.85 14.61 -12.71
CA GLY A 33 9.28 14.47 -11.32
C GLY A 33 8.75 13.17 -10.68
N ILE A 34 9.46 12.67 -9.66
CA ILE A 34 9.02 11.54 -8.83
C ILE A 34 9.31 11.85 -7.37
N ALA A 35 8.30 11.78 -6.51
CA ALA A 35 8.46 11.81 -5.06
C ALA A 35 7.28 11.18 -4.34
N GLY A 36 7.46 10.93 -3.03
CA GLY A 36 6.38 10.48 -2.17
C GLY A 36 6.82 10.08 -0.77
N ILE A 37 5.83 9.84 0.09
CA ILE A 37 6.00 9.22 1.40
C ILE A 37 5.01 8.06 1.48
N SER A 38 5.48 6.87 1.81
CA SER A 38 4.69 5.65 1.80
C SER A 38 4.75 4.97 3.17
N ILE A 39 3.63 4.98 3.86
CA ILE A 39 3.40 4.26 5.12
C ILE A 39 1.89 4.08 5.33
N GLU A 40 1.53 3.04 6.06
CA GLU A 40 0.21 2.73 6.59
C GLU A 40 0.24 2.85 8.12
N CYS A 41 -0.69 3.59 8.71
CA CYS A 41 -0.64 3.94 10.13
C CYS A 41 -1.95 3.63 10.84
N SER A 42 -1.90 2.73 11.84
CA SER A 42 -3.04 2.55 12.74
C SER A 42 -3.06 3.64 13.82
N THR A 43 -4.18 4.38 13.89
CA THR A 43 -4.44 5.32 14.99
C THR A 43 -4.86 4.62 16.28
N PHE A 44 -5.13 3.31 16.22
CA PHE A 44 -5.43 2.47 17.37
C PHE A 44 -4.20 1.73 17.92
N SER A 45 -3.04 1.84 17.27
CA SER A 45 -1.76 1.42 17.84
C SER A 45 -1.23 2.51 18.78
N PRO A 46 -0.71 2.17 19.99
CA PRO A 46 -0.08 3.15 20.86
C PRO A 46 1.31 3.56 20.38
N ALA A 47 1.89 2.79 19.45
CA ALA A 47 3.20 3.09 18.86
C ALA A 47 3.17 4.40 18.08
N VAL A 48 4.30 5.08 18.02
CA VAL A 48 4.53 6.23 17.13
C VAL A 48 5.65 5.93 16.15
N THR A 49 5.56 6.51 14.97
CA THR A 49 6.56 6.30 13.92
C THR A 49 7.51 7.49 13.83
N PRO A 50 8.76 7.36 14.34
CA PRO A 50 9.78 8.41 14.28
C PRO A 50 10.51 8.41 12.92
N LEU A 51 11.34 9.45 12.69
CA LEU A 51 12.15 9.60 11.48
C LEU A 51 13.07 8.38 11.22
N SER A 52 13.61 7.78 12.27
CA SER A 52 14.50 6.61 12.16
C SER A 52 13.83 5.36 11.58
N ALA A 53 12.49 5.30 11.56
CA ALA A 53 11.74 4.22 10.94
C ALA A 53 11.70 4.34 9.40
N PHE A 54 11.97 5.53 8.85
CA PHE A 54 11.88 5.78 7.41
C PHE A 54 13.18 5.49 6.69
N ARG A 55 13.07 4.67 5.64
CA ARG A 55 14.11 4.52 4.63
C ARG A 55 13.90 5.59 3.56
N GLN A 56 14.87 6.48 3.42
CA GLN A 56 14.87 7.55 2.43
C GLN A 56 15.71 7.13 1.21
N ARG A 57 15.16 7.25 0.01
CA ARG A 57 15.84 7.03 -1.27
C ARG A 57 15.74 8.30 -2.10
N GLU A 58 16.87 8.83 -2.52
CA GLU A 58 17.00 10.09 -3.24
C GLU A 58 17.66 9.89 -4.60
N GLY A 59 17.33 10.76 -5.56
CA GLY A 59 17.97 10.81 -6.86
C GLY A 59 17.95 9.47 -7.59
N GLU A 60 19.05 9.12 -8.26
CA GLU A 60 19.18 7.90 -9.06
C GLU A 60 18.90 6.61 -8.27
N THR A 61 19.13 6.60 -6.95
CA THR A 61 18.84 5.41 -6.13
C THR A 61 17.34 5.11 -6.05
N LEU A 62 16.51 6.15 -6.18
CA LEU A 62 15.05 6.02 -6.23
C LEU A 62 14.59 5.35 -7.53
N LEU A 63 15.20 5.63 -8.67
CA LEU A 63 14.84 5.04 -9.96
C LEU A 63 14.99 3.52 -10.00
N LYS A 64 15.84 2.93 -9.15
CA LYS A 64 15.96 1.47 -9.02
C LYS A 64 14.65 0.78 -8.63
N ASN A 65 13.70 1.51 -8.06
CA ASN A 65 12.36 0.98 -7.76
C ASN A 65 11.47 0.86 -9.02
N TYR A 66 11.90 1.46 -10.15
CA TYR A 66 11.13 1.54 -11.39
C TYR A 66 11.96 1.02 -12.58
N PRO A 67 12.20 -0.31 -12.69
CA PRO A 67 13.10 -0.87 -13.72
C PRO A 67 12.64 -0.54 -15.15
N TYR A 68 11.35 -0.26 -15.36
CA TYR A 68 10.78 0.17 -16.64
C TYR A 68 11.14 1.63 -17.02
N LEU A 69 11.81 2.38 -16.12
CA LEU A 69 12.37 3.71 -16.37
C LEU A 69 13.89 3.66 -16.63
N SER A 70 14.47 2.47 -16.79
CA SER A 70 15.89 2.33 -17.10
C SER A 70 16.26 3.12 -18.36
N PRO A 71 17.51 3.65 -18.48
CA PRO A 71 17.92 4.46 -19.63
C PRO A 71 17.74 3.78 -20.98
N ASP A 72 17.70 2.44 -21.00
CA ASP A 72 17.52 1.67 -22.24
C ASP A 72 16.06 1.42 -22.60
N SER A 73 15.14 1.62 -21.68
CA SER A 73 13.69 1.44 -21.90
C SER A 73 13.09 2.55 -22.75
N ALA A 74 11.92 2.29 -23.35
CA ALA A 74 11.19 3.30 -24.12
C ALA A 74 10.81 4.52 -23.27
N MET A 75 10.34 4.31 -22.03
CA MET A 75 9.98 5.40 -21.12
C MET A 75 11.22 6.14 -20.61
N GLY A 76 12.33 5.41 -20.35
CA GLY A 76 13.60 6.03 -19.92
C GLY A 76 14.16 6.97 -20.99
N LYS A 77 14.10 6.58 -22.27
CA LYS A 77 14.55 7.41 -23.42
C LYS A 77 13.58 8.52 -23.78
N GLY A 78 12.30 8.36 -23.48
CA GLY A 78 11.22 9.26 -23.92
C GLY A 78 10.93 10.42 -22.97
N ALA A 79 11.61 10.53 -21.83
CA ALA A 79 11.43 11.60 -20.86
C ALA A 79 12.73 11.85 -20.06
N ILE A 80 12.81 13.02 -19.46
CA ILE A 80 13.83 13.36 -18.45
C ILE A 80 13.20 13.08 -17.07
N TRP A 81 13.58 11.97 -16.46
CA TRP A 81 13.10 11.59 -15.13
C TRP A 81 13.89 12.30 -14.04
N LEU A 82 13.19 12.98 -13.15
CA LEU A 82 13.73 13.85 -12.11
C LEU A 82 13.30 13.35 -10.72
N PRO A 83 13.94 12.26 -10.24
CA PRO A 83 13.63 11.71 -8.92
C PRO A 83 14.08 12.66 -7.82
N ALA A 84 13.18 13.07 -6.93
CA ALA A 84 13.49 13.82 -5.73
C ALA A 84 13.74 12.87 -4.55
N MET A 85 12.69 12.49 -3.81
CA MET A 85 12.82 11.56 -2.69
C MET A 85 11.58 10.67 -2.55
N LEU A 86 11.79 9.39 -2.28
CA LEU A 86 10.77 8.47 -1.79
C LEU A 86 11.18 8.00 -0.40
N SER A 87 10.35 8.33 0.59
CA SER A 87 10.50 7.87 1.96
C SER A 87 9.49 6.78 2.26
N SER A 88 9.92 5.65 2.82
CA SER A 88 9.03 4.55 3.17
C SER A 88 9.37 3.95 4.52
N ALA A 89 8.34 3.57 5.27
CA ALA A 89 8.47 2.83 6.52
C ALA A 89 7.57 1.59 6.50
N THR A 90 7.90 0.59 7.31
CA THR A 90 7.00 -0.51 7.59
C THR A 90 5.74 0.05 8.27
N PRO A 91 4.53 -0.42 7.92
CA PRO A 91 3.30 0.00 8.58
C PRO A 91 3.42 0.02 10.11
N GLY A 92 2.79 0.96 10.77
CA GLY A 92 2.98 1.14 12.22
C GLY A 92 1.93 2.05 12.85
N GLY A 93 2.29 2.66 13.98
CA GLY A 93 1.49 3.71 14.59
C GLY A 93 1.63 5.05 13.88
N ILE A 94 0.95 6.05 14.40
CA ILE A 94 0.88 7.40 13.83
C ILE A 94 2.26 8.06 13.70
N VAL A 95 2.52 8.74 12.59
CA VAL A 95 3.78 9.46 12.35
C VAL A 95 3.82 10.73 13.21
N THR A 96 4.97 11.00 13.83
CA THR A 96 5.14 12.27 14.57
C THR A 96 5.07 13.46 13.65
N ARG A 97 4.54 14.59 14.11
CA ARG A 97 4.46 15.82 13.30
C ARG A 97 5.84 16.29 12.84
N GLU A 98 6.84 16.20 13.71
CA GLU A 98 8.22 16.57 13.40
C GLU A 98 8.80 15.72 12.25
N THR A 99 8.60 14.41 12.28
CA THR A 99 9.00 13.49 11.21
C THR A 99 8.37 13.86 9.89
N TYR A 100 7.05 14.09 9.89
CA TYR A 100 6.32 14.49 8.68
C TYR A 100 6.87 15.79 8.09
N GLU A 101 7.00 16.85 8.89
CA GLU A 101 7.50 18.14 8.41
C GLU A 101 8.94 18.05 7.90
N TYR A 102 9.80 17.26 8.55
CA TYR A 102 11.17 17.04 8.07
C TYR A 102 11.17 16.37 6.69
N LEU A 103 10.44 15.27 6.52
CA LEU A 103 10.38 14.52 5.26
C LEU A 103 9.78 15.36 4.13
N VAL A 104 8.69 16.08 4.41
CA VAL A 104 8.03 16.95 3.45
C VAL A 104 8.95 18.09 3.02
N ASN A 105 9.51 18.86 3.96
CA ASN A 105 10.35 20.01 3.63
C ASN A 105 11.59 19.58 2.83
N LYS A 106 12.27 18.51 3.24
CA LYS A 106 13.41 17.95 2.50
C LYS A 106 13.02 17.56 1.07
N THR A 107 11.88 16.91 0.90
CA THR A 107 11.40 16.52 -0.44
C THR A 107 11.08 17.75 -1.30
N LEU A 108 10.42 18.76 -0.72
CA LEU A 108 10.08 19.99 -1.43
C LEU A 108 11.31 20.77 -1.89
N ASP A 109 12.39 20.79 -1.09
CA ASP A 109 13.65 21.42 -1.49
C ASP A 109 14.32 20.70 -2.66
N LEU A 110 14.28 19.35 -2.68
CA LEU A 110 14.76 18.56 -3.81
C LEU A 110 13.89 18.79 -5.07
N ILE A 111 12.57 18.93 -4.92
CA ILE A 111 11.67 19.25 -6.03
C ILE A 111 12.02 20.64 -6.59
N LYS A 112 12.21 21.66 -5.76
CA LYS A 112 12.57 23.02 -6.20
C LYS A 112 13.86 23.02 -7.02
N SER A 113 14.86 22.23 -6.62
CA SER A 113 16.17 22.19 -7.30
C SER A 113 16.10 21.63 -8.73
N ASN A 114 15.06 20.88 -9.05
CA ASN A 114 14.88 20.19 -10.34
C ASN A 114 13.87 20.86 -11.28
N MET A 115 13.33 22.03 -10.91
CA MET A 115 12.37 22.77 -11.75
C MET A 115 12.92 23.09 -13.16
N PRO A 116 12.07 23.26 -14.18
CA PRO A 116 10.60 23.07 -14.22
C PRO A 116 10.19 21.60 -14.48
N TYR A 117 8.90 21.30 -14.28
CA TYR A 117 8.29 20.00 -14.57
C TYR A 117 7.11 20.14 -15.56
N ASP A 118 7.02 19.19 -16.51
CA ASP A 118 5.84 19.00 -17.35
C ASP A 118 4.83 18.05 -16.70
N ALA A 119 5.34 17.13 -15.86
CA ALA A 119 4.53 16.16 -15.14
C ALA A 119 5.19 15.72 -13.83
N PHE A 120 4.40 15.08 -12.95
CA PHE A 120 4.86 14.64 -11.65
C PHE A 120 4.19 13.32 -11.25
N PHE A 121 4.98 12.34 -10.85
CA PHE A 121 4.48 11.09 -10.26
C PHE A 121 4.57 11.16 -8.74
N TYR A 122 3.41 11.10 -8.09
CA TYR A 122 3.26 11.13 -6.64
C TYR A 122 3.00 9.71 -6.13
N HIS A 123 4.01 9.09 -5.51
CA HIS A 123 3.97 7.70 -5.05
C HIS A 123 3.74 7.65 -3.55
N ILE A 124 2.57 7.17 -3.12
CA ILE A 124 2.17 7.09 -1.71
C ILE A 124 1.59 5.72 -1.37
N HIS A 125 1.36 5.47 -0.08
CA HIS A 125 0.49 4.37 0.36
C HIS A 125 -0.98 4.83 0.37
N GLY A 126 -1.24 6.00 0.92
CA GLY A 126 -2.60 6.56 1.04
C GLY A 126 -3.25 6.34 2.40
N ALA A 127 -2.54 5.77 3.37
CA ALA A 127 -3.03 5.50 4.72
C ALA A 127 -2.09 6.04 5.81
N MET A 128 -1.35 7.11 5.50
CA MET A 128 -0.51 7.79 6.50
C MET A 128 -1.37 8.61 7.44
N SER A 129 -1.19 8.42 8.75
CA SER A 129 -1.74 9.28 9.80
C SER A 129 -0.61 10.04 10.47
N VAL A 130 -0.83 11.34 10.73
CA VAL A 130 0.16 12.24 11.33
C VAL A 130 -0.46 12.96 12.52
N VAL A 131 0.29 13.10 13.60
CA VAL A 131 -0.17 13.82 14.80
C VAL A 131 -0.63 15.23 14.44
N GLY A 132 -1.92 15.52 14.68
CA GLY A 132 -2.52 16.84 14.44
C GLY A 132 -2.72 17.21 12.96
N LEU A 133 -2.78 16.22 12.04
CA LEU A 133 -3.03 16.45 10.62
C LEU A 133 -3.96 15.37 10.06
N ASP A 134 -5.10 15.76 9.51
CA ASP A 134 -6.16 14.83 9.10
C ASP A 134 -6.00 14.25 7.69
N ASP A 135 -5.19 14.84 6.85
CA ASP A 135 -5.00 14.46 5.45
C ASP A 135 -3.56 14.78 5.02
N PRO A 136 -2.57 14.01 5.51
CA PRO A 136 -1.18 14.31 5.23
C PRO A 136 -0.80 14.13 3.76
N GLU A 137 -1.41 13.16 3.04
CA GLU A 137 -1.13 12.97 1.63
C GLU A 137 -1.70 14.12 0.77
N GLY A 138 -2.90 14.59 1.09
CA GLY A 138 -3.47 15.77 0.43
C GLY A 138 -2.71 17.05 0.75
N ASP A 139 -2.27 17.22 2.01
CA ASP A 139 -1.42 18.34 2.44
C ASP A 139 -0.09 18.36 1.68
N PHE A 140 0.58 17.23 1.60
CA PHE A 140 1.86 17.13 0.91
C PHE A 140 1.72 17.40 -0.60
N LEU A 141 0.70 16.84 -1.25
CA LEU A 141 0.48 17.08 -2.67
C LEU A 141 0.11 18.55 -2.96
N GLU A 142 -0.64 19.21 -2.08
CA GLU A 142 -0.90 20.65 -2.20
C GLU A 142 0.39 21.46 -2.13
N ARG A 143 1.29 21.14 -1.19
CA ARG A 143 2.60 21.82 -1.10
C ARG A 143 3.48 21.55 -2.33
N ILE A 144 3.45 20.34 -2.88
CA ILE A 144 4.12 20.01 -4.16
C ILE A 144 3.56 20.90 -5.28
N ARG A 145 2.23 21.02 -5.39
CA ARG A 145 1.57 21.90 -6.37
C ARG A 145 1.99 23.36 -6.22
N GLY A 146 2.20 23.83 -5.00
CA GLY A 146 2.72 25.18 -4.74
C GLY A 146 4.07 25.45 -5.38
N ILE A 147 4.85 24.39 -5.66
CA ILE A 147 6.17 24.52 -6.30
C ILE A 147 6.08 24.26 -7.81
N ILE A 148 5.52 23.11 -8.21
CA ILE A 148 5.51 22.69 -9.63
C ILE A 148 4.46 23.44 -10.47
N GLY A 149 3.55 24.15 -9.82
CA GLY A 149 2.47 24.88 -10.46
C GLY A 149 1.31 23.98 -10.89
N ASN A 150 0.34 24.60 -11.56
CA ASN A 150 -0.88 23.94 -12.00
C ASN A 150 -0.79 23.34 -13.42
N ASP A 151 0.25 23.65 -14.18
CA ASP A 151 0.39 23.18 -15.55
C ASP A 151 0.96 21.75 -15.64
N ALA A 152 1.80 21.36 -14.69
CA ALA A 152 2.30 19.99 -14.60
C ALA A 152 1.16 18.99 -14.37
N ILE A 153 1.14 17.88 -15.11
CA ILE A 153 0.17 16.78 -14.92
C ILE A 153 0.65 15.93 -13.74
N VAL A 154 -0.23 15.67 -12.77
CA VAL A 154 0.10 14.82 -11.62
C VAL A 154 -0.61 13.48 -11.71
N SER A 155 0.15 12.39 -11.58
CA SER A 155 -0.37 11.04 -11.40
C SER A 155 -0.03 10.51 -10.02
N THR A 156 -1.03 9.92 -9.35
CA THR A 156 -0.89 9.33 -8.01
C THR A 156 -1.13 7.83 -8.07
N SER A 157 -0.24 7.03 -7.45
CA SER A 157 -0.43 5.61 -7.21
C SER A 157 -0.42 5.31 -5.73
N MET A 158 -1.35 4.44 -5.28
CA MET A 158 -1.50 4.09 -3.87
C MET A 158 -2.07 2.68 -3.69
N ASP A 159 -2.11 2.23 -2.45
CA ASP A 159 -2.77 0.99 -2.05
C ASP A 159 -4.30 1.13 -2.13
N LEU A 160 -5.00 0.01 -2.35
CA LEU A 160 -6.47 -0.01 -2.31
C LEU A 160 -7.02 0.18 -0.88
N HIS A 161 -6.18 -0.06 0.15
CA HIS A 161 -6.48 0.26 1.55
C HIS A 161 -6.09 1.71 1.92
N GLY A 162 -6.05 2.62 0.96
CA GLY A 162 -5.83 4.04 1.18
C GLY A 162 -7.13 4.82 1.37
N ASN A 163 -7.01 6.01 1.95
CA ASN A 163 -8.10 6.96 2.19
C ASN A 163 -8.01 8.12 1.20
N VAL A 164 -8.91 8.19 0.23
CA VAL A 164 -8.90 9.23 -0.81
C VAL A 164 -9.76 10.41 -0.38
N SER A 165 -9.12 11.45 0.15
CA SER A 165 -9.78 12.72 0.46
C SER A 165 -10.16 13.47 -0.82
N MET A 166 -11.12 14.39 -0.71
CA MET A 166 -11.43 15.33 -1.79
C MET A 166 -10.20 16.18 -2.16
N ARG A 167 -9.39 16.58 -1.17
CA ARG A 167 -8.16 17.36 -1.36
C ARG A 167 -7.14 16.58 -2.21
N LEU A 168 -6.86 15.31 -1.87
CA LEU A 168 -5.98 14.44 -2.67
C LEU A 168 -6.51 14.27 -4.10
N ALA A 169 -7.82 14.04 -4.23
CA ALA A 169 -8.49 13.92 -5.53
C ALA A 169 -8.43 15.21 -6.36
N GLU A 170 -8.54 16.39 -5.74
CA GLU A 170 -8.43 17.69 -6.42
C GLU A 170 -7.03 17.93 -7.01
N TYR A 171 -5.98 17.63 -6.25
CA TYR A 171 -4.60 17.90 -6.66
C TYR A 171 -3.98 16.83 -7.57
N SER A 172 -4.56 15.63 -7.64
CA SER A 172 -4.18 14.57 -8.60
C SER A 172 -4.97 14.70 -9.90
N ASP A 173 -4.32 14.67 -11.06
CA ASP A 173 -5.02 14.64 -12.36
C ASP A 173 -5.34 13.20 -12.79
N LEU A 174 -4.47 12.27 -12.45
CA LEU A 174 -4.60 10.82 -12.60
C LEU A 174 -4.41 10.18 -11.23
N ILE A 175 -5.24 9.21 -10.89
CA ILE A 175 -5.12 8.50 -9.61
C ILE A 175 -5.56 7.06 -9.78
N THR A 176 -4.76 6.14 -9.29
CA THR A 176 -5.05 4.71 -9.35
C THR A 176 -4.59 3.99 -8.08
N CYS A 177 -5.09 2.77 -7.87
CA CYS A 177 -4.64 1.91 -6.78
C CYS A 177 -4.41 0.48 -7.23
N PHE A 178 -3.89 -0.35 -6.32
CA PHE A 178 -3.80 -1.79 -6.51
C PHE A 178 -5.21 -2.38 -6.72
N ARG A 179 -5.27 -3.52 -7.40
CA ARG A 179 -6.51 -4.25 -7.68
C ARG A 179 -6.56 -5.62 -7.02
N MET A 180 -5.50 -5.96 -6.31
CA MET A 180 -5.38 -7.24 -5.63
C MET A 180 -5.13 -7.05 -4.12
N ALA A 181 -5.83 -7.83 -3.35
CA ALA A 181 -5.58 -8.05 -1.92
C ALA A 181 -5.57 -9.57 -1.69
N PRO A 182 -4.42 -10.16 -1.34
CA PRO A 182 -3.08 -9.55 -1.12
C PRO A 182 -2.49 -8.85 -2.35
N HIS A 183 -1.56 -7.90 -2.14
CA HIS A 183 -1.03 -6.94 -3.11
C HIS A 183 -0.02 -7.56 -4.11
N GLU A 184 -0.42 -8.57 -4.88
CA GLU A 184 0.43 -9.23 -5.87
C GLU A 184 0.64 -8.35 -7.12
N ASP A 185 -0.14 -7.28 -7.30
CA ASP A 185 -0.11 -6.36 -8.43
C ASP A 185 0.53 -4.99 -8.15
N ASN A 186 1.19 -4.80 -7.01
CA ASN A 186 1.82 -3.52 -6.63
C ASN A 186 2.68 -2.92 -7.78
N ALA A 187 3.63 -3.70 -8.29
CA ALA A 187 4.52 -3.24 -9.38
C ALA A 187 3.75 -2.96 -10.68
N ILE A 188 2.72 -3.74 -10.98
CA ILE A 188 1.86 -3.56 -12.17
C ILE A 188 1.05 -2.27 -12.04
N SER A 189 0.44 -2.03 -10.89
CA SER A 189 -0.39 -0.85 -10.63
C SER A 189 0.44 0.43 -10.60
N THR A 190 1.61 0.40 -9.97
CA THR A 190 2.56 1.52 -10.01
C THR A 190 3.00 1.84 -11.44
N ARG A 191 3.33 0.81 -12.24
CA ARG A 191 3.68 0.98 -13.66
C ARG A 191 2.50 1.54 -14.46
N ARG A 192 1.25 1.13 -14.20
CA ARG A 192 0.05 1.67 -14.86
C ARG A 192 -0.08 3.17 -14.62
N ALA A 193 0.08 3.63 -13.36
CA ALA A 193 0.03 5.06 -13.02
C ALA A 193 1.08 5.87 -13.78
N VAL A 194 2.31 5.37 -13.85
CA VAL A 194 3.41 6.01 -14.58
C VAL A 194 3.19 5.97 -16.09
N THR A 195 2.67 4.86 -16.63
CA THR A 195 2.35 4.74 -18.06
C THR A 195 1.26 5.73 -18.46
N ASN A 196 0.16 5.82 -17.70
CA ASN A 196 -0.91 6.77 -17.96
C ASN A 196 -0.39 8.22 -17.97
N LEU A 197 0.51 8.56 -17.03
CA LEU A 197 1.14 9.88 -16.97
C LEU A 197 2.01 10.13 -18.21
N TYR A 198 2.92 9.21 -18.51
CA TYR A 198 3.86 9.29 -19.63
C TYR A 198 3.12 9.44 -20.97
N ASP A 199 2.12 8.60 -21.21
CA ASP A 199 1.33 8.63 -22.44
C ASP A 199 0.56 9.95 -22.62
N ARG A 200 0.01 10.49 -21.54
CA ARG A 200 -0.73 11.77 -21.58
C ARG A 200 0.19 12.95 -21.91
N VAL A 201 1.41 12.94 -21.36
CA VAL A 201 2.39 14.01 -21.58
C VAL A 201 2.99 13.92 -22.99
N THR A 202 3.44 12.75 -23.41
CA THR A 202 4.15 12.56 -24.69
C THR A 202 3.23 12.65 -25.90
N SER A 203 1.98 12.17 -25.77
CA SER A 203 0.98 12.28 -26.86
C SER A 203 0.39 13.69 -27.01
N GLY A 204 0.63 14.60 -26.06
CA GLY A 204 0.03 15.93 -26.02
C GLY A 204 -1.46 15.96 -25.67
N LYS A 205 -2.05 14.84 -25.22
CA LYS A 205 -3.45 14.79 -24.76
C LYS A 205 -3.69 15.62 -23.49
N GLY A 206 -2.64 15.86 -22.71
CA GLY A 206 -2.75 16.63 -21.47
C GLY A 206 -3.56 15.93 -20.39
N ARG A 207 -4.15 16.71 -19.47
CA ARG A 207 -5.00 16.18 -18.40
C ARG A 207 -6.24 15.51 -18.95
N PRO A 208 -6.73 14.44 -18.30
CA PRO A 208 -8.09 13.94 -18.53
C PRO A 208 -9.12 15.04 -18.31
N ALA A 209 -10.13 15.09 -19.18
CA ALA A 209 -11.13 16.16 -19.14
C ALA A 209 -12.08 16.03 -17.93
N TYR A 210 -12.30 14.80 -17.45
CA TYR A 210 -13.23 14.50 -16.38
C TYR A 210 -12.64 13.54 -15.37
N LYS A 211 -12.96 13.78 -14.11
CA LYS A 211 -12.58 12.95 -12.97
C LYS A 211 -13.76 12.89 -12.01
N ALA A 212 -14.36 11.73 -11.86
CA ALA A 212 -15.47 11.47 -10.95
C ALA A 212 -14.95 10.86 -9.66
N TRP A 213 -15.44 11.35 -8.53
CA TRP A 213 -15.22 10.83 -7.19
C TRP A 213 -16.57 10.50 -6.56
N VAL A 214 -16.67 9.32 -5.94
CA VAL A 214 -17.89 8.85 -5.26
C VAL A 214 -17.51 8.30 -3.90
N ALA A 215 -18.01 8.93 -2.84
CA ALA A 215 -17.91 8.38 -1.49
C ALA A 215 -18.84 7.18 -1.35
N VAL A 216 -18.31 6.10 -0.81
CA VAL A 216 -19.08 4.90 -0.44
C VAL A 216 -18.86 4.68 1.06
N PRO A 217 -19.85 4.94 1.92
CA PRO A 217 -19.68 4.92 3.37
C PRO A 217 -19.57 3.49 3.92
N ILE A 218 -18.46 2.84 3.55
CA ILE A 218 -18.10 1.49 3.95
C ILE A 218 -16.75 1.57 4.66
N LEU A 219 -16.63 0.85 5.77
CA LEU A 219 -15.42 0.65 6.56
C LEU A 219 -15.25 -0.85 6.79
N LEU A 220 -14.30 -1.46 6.12
CA LEU A 220 -14.03 -2.90 6.22
C LEU A 220 -12.55 -3.12 6.50
N PRO A 221 -12.20 -4.09 7.38
CA PRO A 221 -10.81 -4.48 7.52
C PRO A 221 -10.30 -5.11 6.22
N GLY A 222 -9.03 -4.86 5.90
CA GLY A 222 -8.39 -5.38 4.69
C GLY A 222 -8.55 -6.90 4.54
N GLU A 223 -8.48 -7.62 5.64
CA GLU A 223 -8.59 -9.08 5.72
C GLU A 223 -9.95 -9.64 5.25
N ARG A 224 -11.00 -8.83 5.29
CA ARG A 224 -12.33 -9.20 4.76
C ARG A 224 -12.52 -8.81 3.29
N THR A 225 -11.58 -8.12 2.70
CA THR A 225 -11.71 -7.54 1.36
C THR A 225 -10.78 -8.21 0.34
N SER A 226 -10.37 -9.45 0.62
CA SER A 226 -9.55 -10.24 -0.30
C SER A 226 -10.20 -10.32 -1.69
N THR A 227 -9.38 -10.09 -2.72
CA THR A 227 -9.80 -10.22 -4.12
C THR A 227 -9.65 -11.65 -4.65
N ARG A 228 -9.20 -12.59 -3.81
CA ARG A 228 -9.18 -14.03 -4.11
C ARG A 228 -10.57 -14.65 -3.98
N VAL A 229 -11.44 -14.08 -3.15
CA VAL A 229 -12.78 -14.59 -2.83
C VAL A 229 -13.87 -13.58 -3.17
N GLU A 230 -15.13 -14.07 -3.24
CA GLU A 230 -16.28 -13.20 -3.44
C GLU A 230 -16.60 -12.41 -2.16
N PRO A 231 -17.13 -11.19 -2.28
CA PRO A 231 -17.47 -10.45 -3.52
C PRO A 231 -16.32 -9.63 -4.08
N GLY A 232 -15.15 -9.56 -3.40
CA GLY A 232 -13.99 -8.79 -3.82
C GLY A 232 -13.53 -9.17 -5.22
N LYS A 233 -13.45 -10.47 -5.50
CA LYS A 233 -13.07 -11.01 -6.81
C LYS A 233 -13.93 -10.47 -7.95
N SER A 234 -15.23 -10.59 -7.87
CA SER A 234 -16.16 -10.11 -8.92
C SER A 234 -16.21 -8.59 -8.99
N LEU A 235 -16.09 -7.88 -7.86
CA LEU A 235 -16.11 -6.42 -7.82
C LEU A 235 -14.91 -5.85 -8.59
N TYR A 236 -13.69 -6.30 -8.29
CA TYR A 236 -12.49 -5.82 -8.95
C TYR A 236 -12.36 -6.30 -10.39
N ALA A 237 -12.94 -7.46 -10.74
CA ALA A 237 -13.01 -7.96 -12.12
C ALA A 237 -13.84 -7.07 -13.07
N MET A 238 -14.66 -6.14 -12.55
CA MET A 238 -15.37 -5.16 -13.38
C MET A 238 -14.44 -4.08 -13.97
N ILE A 239 -13.34 -3.77 -13.29
CA ILE A 239 -12.48 -2.62 -13.63
C ILE A 239 -11.90 -2.71 -15.04
N PRO A 240 -11.27 -3.82 -15.47
CA PRO A 240 -10.72 -3.92 -16.83
C PRO A 240 -11.77 -3.70 -17.94
N GLY A 241 -13.00 -4.18 -17.74
CA GLY A 241 -14.10 -3.95 -18.68
C GLY A 241 -14.52 -2.49 -18.77
N ILE A 242 -14.45 -1.74 -17.69
CA ILE A 242 -14.71 -0.30 -17.64
C ILE A 242 -13.59 0.47 -18.33
N GLU A 243 -12.34 0.14 -18.08
CA GLU A 243 -11.19 0.79 -18.73
C GLU A 243 -11.14 0.59 -20.24
N ALA A 244 -11.71 -0.52 -20.73
CA ALA A 244 -11.85 -0.78 -22.15
C ALA A 244 -12.90 0.11 -22.86
N LEU A 245 -13.73 0.84 -22.10
CA LEU A 245 -14.73 1.74 -22.69
C LEU A 245 -14.05 2.96 -23.31
N PRO A 246 -14.51 3.43 -24.49
CA PRO A 246 -13.97 4.62 -25.14
C PRO A 246 -14.04 5.84 -24.21
N GLY A 247 -12.93 6.56 -24.08
CA GLY A 247 -12.85 7.77 -23.28
C GLY A 247 -12.60 7.57 -21.80
N ILE A 248 -12.45 6.33 -21.30
CA ILE A 248 -11.96 6.05 -19.94
C ILE A 248 -10.43 5.91 -20.00
N VAL A 249 -9.75 6.42 -18.97
CA VAL A 249 -8.29 6.32 -18.79
C VAL A 249 -7.96 5.37 -17.66
N ASP A 250 -8.64 5.48 -16.52
CA ASP A 250 -8.42 4.61 -15.35
C ASP A 250 -9.68 4.56 -14.49
N ALA A 251 -9.86 3.45 -13.79
CA ALA A 251 -10.92 3.26 -12.81
C ALA A 251 -10.36 2.56 -11.57
N ALA A 252 -10.75 3.01 -10.37
CA ALA A 252 -10.21 2.50 -9.12
C ALA A 252 -11.27 2.45 -8.02
N ILE A 253 -11.14 1.46 -7.15
CA ILE A 253 -11.96 1.25 -5.96
C ILE A 253 -11.03 1.21 -4.76
N TRP A 254 -11.21 2.12 -3.80
CA TRP A 254 -10.55 2.09 -2.51
C TRP A 254 -11.50 1.51 -1.47
N ILE A 255 -11.02 0.50 -0.76
CA ILE A 255 -11.74 -0.11 0.37
C ILE A 255 -11.67 0.78 1.61
N SER A 256 -10.71 1.66 1.69
CA SER A 256 -10.26 2.42 2.86
C SER A 256 -9.31 1.66 3.76
N TYR A 257 -8.70 2.37 4.70
CA TYR A 257 -7.90 1.78 5.76
C TYR A 257 -8.65 1.89 7.10
N ALA A 258 -9.28 0.79 7.51
CA ALA A 258 -10.24 0.79 8.60
C ALA A 258 -9.69 1.28 9.95
N TRP A 259 -8.40 1.09 10.21
CA TRP A 259 -7.80 1.45 11.50
C TRP A 259 -7.29 2.89 11.59
N ALA A 260 -7.75 3.77 10.71
CA ALA A 260 -7.54 5.23 10.81
C ALA A 260 -8.82 5.92 11.29
N ASP A 261 -8.82 6.45 12.51
CA ASP A 261 -9.94 7.27 13.03
C ASP A 261 -9.80 8.71 12.51
N GLU A 262 -10.09 8.89 11.23
CA GLU A 262 -9.95 10.16 10.49
C GLU A 262 -11.22 10.50 9.70
N PRO A 263 -11.56 11.80 9.51
CA PRO A 263 -12.76 12.20 8.76
C PRO A 263 -12.80 11.74 7.30
N ARG A 264 -11.63 11.51 6.68
CA ARG A 264 -11.51 11.05 5.27
C ARG A 264 -11.69 9.54 5.10
N ASN A 265 -11.80 8.78 6.20
CA ASN A 265 -11.83 7.32 6.17
C ASN A 265 -13.18 6.79 5.71
N GLN A 266 -13.23 6.33 4.47
CA GLN A 266 -14.40 5.69 3.84
C GLN A 266 -13.98 5.03 2.53
N GLY A 267 -14.81 4.12 2.03
CA GLY A 267 -14.64 3.61 0.68
C GLY A 267 -14.81 4.72 -0.37
N VAL A 268 -14.05 4.66 -1.46
CA VAL A 268 -14.12 5.62 -2.56
C VAL A 268 -14.04 4.90 -3.90
N VAL A 269 -14.80 5.38 -4.86
CA VAL A 269 -14.65 5.00 -6.28
C VAL A 269 -14.24 6.24 -7.06
N MET A 270 -13.21 6.10 -7.89
CA MET A 270 -12.85 7.13 -8.86
C MET A 270 -12.78 6.56 -10.27
N VAL A 271 -13.22 7.36 -11.24
CA VAL A 271 -13.05 7.09 -12.66
C VAL A 271 -12.54 8.36 -13.33
N VAL A 272 -11.55 8.19 -14.19
CA VAL A 272 -10.87 9.29 -14.87
C VAL A 272 -10.92 9.06 -16.38
N GLY A 273 -11.23 10.10 -17.17
CA GLY A 273 -11.33 9.96 -18.61
C GLY A 273 -11.65 11.24 -19.37
N ASP A 274 -11.88 11.12 -20.67
CA ASP A 274 -12.15 12.23 -21.58
C ASP A 274 -13.62 12.29 -22.04
N ASP A 275 -14.43 11.26 -21.75
CA ASP A 275 -15.88 11.22 -22.00
C ASP A 275 -16.66 11.37 -20.70
N LYS A 276 -17.38 12.48 -20.54
CA LYS A 276 -18.12 12.81 -19.31
C LYS A 276 -19.15 11.74 -18.93
N LYS A 277 -19.92 11.29 -19.93
CA LYS A 277 -21.02 10.33 -19.69
C LYS A 277 -20.48 8.96 -19.29
N GLN A 278 -19.41 8.51 -19.95
CA GLN A 278 -18.76 7.24 -19.60
C GLN A 278 -18.15 7.29 -18.20
N VAL A 279 -17.44 8.38 -17.88
CA VAL A 279 -16.86 8.59 -16.54
C VAL A 279 -17.93 8.57 -15.45
N GLU A 280 -19.04 9.32 -15.64
CA GLU A 280 -20.13 9.39 -14.68
C GLU A 280 -20.83 8.04 -14.49
N THR A 281 -21.20 7.39 -15.61
CA THR A 281 -21.90 6.10 -15.60
C THR A 281 -21.05 5.01 -14.96
N SER A 282 -19.75 4.95 -15.31
CA SER A 282 -18.82 3.96 -14.77
C SER A 282 -18.58 4.14 -13.28
N ALA A 283 -18.37 5.37 -12.82
CA ALA A 283 -18.21 5.67 -11.40
C ALA A 283 -19.43 5.28 -10.59
N LYS A 284 -20.62 5.63 -11.07
CA LYS A 284 -21.89 5.26 -10.43
C LYS A 284 -22.09 3.74 -10.38
N THR A 285 -21.82 3.05 -11.48
CA THR A 285 -21.95 1.59 -11.58
C THR A 285 -21.05 0.86 -10.59
N LEU A 286 -19.76 1.26 -10.50
CA LEU A 286 -18.82 0.67 -9.54
C LEU A 286 -19.22 0.96 -8.10
N ALA A 287 -19.59 2.19 -7.78
CA ALA A 287 -20.00 2.59 -6.43
C ALA A 287 -21.28 1.85 -5.98
N GLN A 288 -22.28 1.74 -6.86
CA GLN A 288 -23.50 0.97 -6.59
C GLN A 288 -23.21 -0.52 -6.39
N LYS A 289 -22.34 -1.10 -7.20
CA LYS A 289 -21.93 -2.51 -7.02
C LYS A 289 -21.23 -2.69 -5.69
N PHE A 290 -20.24 -1.86 -5.36
CA PHE A 290 -19.52 -1.91 -4.09
C PHE A 290 -20.47 -1.79 -2.89
N TRP A 291 -21.37 -0.81 -2.90
CA TRP A 291 -22.38 -0.65 -1.85
C TRP A 291 -23.30 -1.87 -1.74
N SER A 292 -23.80 -2.39 -2.87
CA SER A 292 -24.75 -3.49 -2.89
C SER A 292 -24.21 -4.79 -2.29
N VAL A 293 -22.91 -5.04 -2.40
CA VAL A 293 -22.24 -6.25 -1.90
C VAL A 293 -21.62 -6.09 -0.51
N ARG A 294 -21.73 -4.92 0.13
CA ARG A 294 -21.04 -4.60 1.40
C ARG A 294 -21.24 -5.61 2.53
N ARG A 295 -22.39 -6.28 2.56
CA ARG A 295 -22.74 -7.29 3.57
C ARG A 295 -22.23 -8.70 3.24
N GLN A 296 -21.65 -8.89 2.04
CA GLN A 296 -21.18 -10.19 1.55
C GLN A 296 -19.67 -10.37 1.77
N PHE A 297 -18.96 -9.30 2.08
CA PHE A 297 -17.54 -9.39 2.38
C PHE A 297 -17.30 -10.22 3.64
N ASP A 298 -16.41 -11.20 3.51
CA ASP A 298 -16.04 -12.10 4.59
C ASP A 298 -14.55 -12.43 4.53
N PHE A 299 -14.04 -13.06 5.57
CA PHE A 299 -12.66 -13.49 5.65
C PHE A 299 -12.37 -14.62 4.65
N GLU A 300 -11.11 -14.73 4.24
CA GLU A 300 -10.65 -15.70 3.23
C GLU A 300 -10.61 -17.13 3.78
N ALA A 301 -10.50 -17.29 5.11
CA ALA A 301 -10.48 -18.57 5.81
C ALA A 301 -11.40 -18.56 7.03
N PRO A 302 -11.77 -19.73 7.59
CA PRO A 302 -12.56 -19.81 8.80
C PRO A 302 -11.96 -18.97 9.92
N THR A 303 -12.78 -18.08 10.50
CA THR A 303 -12.33 -17.11 11.51
C THR A 303 -13.00 -17.41 12.83
N ARG A 304 -12.22 -17.52 13.91
CA ARG A 304 -12.68 -17.87 15.26
C ARG A 304 -11.82 -17.16 16.32
N SER A 305 -12.12 -17.40 17.61
CA SER A 305 -11.22 -17.04 18.70
C SER A 305 -9.88 -17.76 18.56
N LEU A 306 -8.84 -17.25 19.22
CA LEU A 306 -7.52 -17.90 19.21
C LEU A 306 -7.62 -19.32 19.77
N GLU A 307 -8.36 -19.51 20.85
CA GLU A 307 -8.55 -20.79 21.54
C GLU A 307 -9.17 -21.84 20.58
N GLU A 308 -10.25 -21.48 19.89
CA GLU A 308 -10.88 -22.36 18.90
C GLU A 308 -9.96 -22.68 17.72
N CYS A 309 -9.16 -21.71 17.25
CA CYS A 309 -8.17 -21.94 16.19
C CYS A 309 -7.07 -22.93 16.65
N LEU A 310 -6.61 -22.78 17.91
CA LEU A 310 -5.62 -23.69 18.49
C LEU A 310 -6.19 -25.09 18.67
N ASP A 311 -7.42 -25.25 19.19
CA ASP A 311 -8.08 -26.54 19.35
C ASP A 311 -8.25 -27.24 18.00
N ALA A 312 -8.65 -26.51 16.96
CA ALA A 312 -8.75 -27.05 15.60
C ALA A 312 -7.40 -27.50 15.05
N ALA A 313 -6.33 -26.71 15.26
CA ALA A 313 -4.99 -27.03 14.80
C ALA A 313 -4.38 -28.25 15.55
N ILE A 314 -4.61 -28.33 16.88
CA ILE A 314 -4.13 -29.43 17.71
C ILE A 314 -4.79 -30.76 17.30
N THR A 315 -6.08 -30.74 16.97
CA THR A 315 -6.82 -31.94 16.58
C THR A 315 -6.69 -32.30 15.10
N SER A 316 -6.18 -31.40 14.28
CA SER A 316 -6.05 -31.57 12.83
C SER A 316 -4.86 -32.49 12.47
N ASP A 317 -5.05 -33.32 11.43
CA ASP A 317 -3.98 -34.08 10.78
C ASP A 317 -3.27 -33.28 9.66
N LYS A 318 -3.78 -32.08 9.33
CA LYS A 318 -3.20 -31.23 8.29
C LYS A 318 -1.91 -30.58 8.77
N LYS A 319 -0.85 -30.63 7.94
CA LYS A 319 0.49 -30.16 8.29
C LYS A 319 1.18 -29.52 7.06
N PRO A 320 1.68 -28.28 7.16
CA PRO A 320 1.53 -27.35 8.29
C PRO A 320 0.12 -26.77 8.37
N PHE A 321 -0.35 -26.54 9.60
CA PHE A 321 -1.59 -25.82 9.87
C PHE A 321 -1.24 -24.37 10.24
N PHE A 322 -1.69 -23.41 9.43
CA PHE A 322 -1.44 -21.99 9.69
C PHE A 322 -2.53 -21.36 10.56
N ILE A 323 -2.12 -20.48 11.46
CA ILE A 323 -3.01 -19.58 12.20
C ILE A 323 -2.55 -18.16 11.97
N SER A 324 -3.44 -17.31 11.44
CA SER A 324 -3.23 -15.87 11.34
C SER A 324 -3.54 -15.20 12.68
N ASP A 325 -2.54 -14.62 13.32
CA ASP A 325 -2.68 -13.71 14.47
C ASP A 325 -2.96 -12.30 13.92
N MET A 326 -4.25 -11.96 13.72
CA MET A 326 -4.64 -10.81 12.92
C MET A 326 -4.46 -9.46 13.63
N GLY A 327 -4.76 -9.39 14.95
CA GLY A 327 -4.89 -8.10 15.65
C GLY A 327 -3.59 -7.35 15.86
N ASP A 328 -2.45 -8.05 15.87
CA ASP A 328 -1.12 -7.45 16.04
C ASP A 328 -0.24 -7.60 14.81
N ASN A 329 -0.86 -7.53 13.61
CA ASN A 329 -0.17 -7.60 12.32
C ASN A 329 0.76 -6.39 12.12
N PRO A 330 2.11 -6.58 12.12
CA PRO A 330 3.07 -5.48 11.98
C PRO A 330 3.09 -4.88 10.57
N THR A 331 2.51 -5.56 9.57
CA THR A 331 2.38 -5.05 8.21
C THR A 331 1.02 -4.44 7.89
N GLY A 332 0.12 -4.43 8.87
CA GLY A 332 -1.14 -3.70 8.82
C GLY A 332 -1.19 -2.52 9.80
N GLY A 333 -0.08 -2.18 10.49
CA GLY A 333 -0.03 -1.06 11.45
C GLY A 333 -0.02 -1.47 12.92
N GLY A 334 -0.08 -2.77 13.25
CA GLY A 334 0.08 -3.28 14.59
C GLY A 334 1.49 -3.03 15.14
N ALA A 335 1.63 -2.95 16.46
CA ALA A 335 2.92 -2.80 17.13
C ALA A 335 3.84 -4.01 16.88
N GLY A 336 3.26 -5.19 16.61
CA GLY A 336 3.99 -6.43 16.39
C GLY A 336 4.60 -7.04 17.66
N ASP A 337 4.34 -6.44 18.82
CA ASP A 337 4.93 -6.82 20.10
C ASP A 337 3.90 -7.20 21.16
N VAL A 338 2.62 -7.24 20.83
CA VAL A 338 1.57 -7.70 21.74
C VAL A 338 1.81 -9.16 22.10
N THR A 339 1.88 -9.44 23.39
CA THR A 339 2.20 -10.76 23.94
C THR A 339 1.00 -11.65 24.14
N TRP A 340 -0.21 -11.16 23.91
CA TRP A 340 -1.49 -11.81 24.20
C TRP A 340 -1.58 -13.25 23.64
N THR A 341 -1.19 -13.45 22.37
CA THR A 341 -1.17 -14.78 21.75
C THR A 341 -0.09 -15.67 22.35
N LEU A 342 1.15 -15.15 22.53
CA LEU A 342 2.27 -15.90 23.09
C LEU A 342 2.00 -16.35 24.52
N ALA A 343 1.42 -15.49 25.36
CA ALA A 343 1.07 -15.82 26.74
C ALA A 343 0.12 -17.03 26.80
N ARG A 344 -0.88 -17.08 25.93
CA ARG A 344 -1.84 -18.18 25.84
C ARG A 344 -1.20 -19.48 25.33
N LEU A 345 -0.35 -19.39 24.32
CA LEU A 345 0.42 -20.53 23.82
C LEU A 345 1.27 -21.17 24.92
N LEU A 346 2.01 -20.38 25.70
CA LEU A 346 2.88 -20.85 26.78
C LEU A 346 2.09 -21.48 27.95
N GLN A 347 0.81 -21.15 28.10
CA GLN A 347 -0.07 -21.72 29.13
C GLN A 347 -0.67 -23.05 28.73
N ARG A 348 -0.79 -23.36 27.42
CA ARG A 348 -1.43 -24.58 26.91
C ARG A 348 -0.64 -25.83 27.32
N PRO A 349 -1.26 -26.80 28.01
CA PRO A 349 -0.58 -28.02 28.49
C PRO A 349 -0.09 -28.90 27.34
N GLU A 350 -0.75 -28.86 26.17
CA GLU A 350 -0.40 -29.63 24.98
C GLU A 350 1.00 -29.26 24.46
N PHE A 351 1.42 -28.00 24.62
CA PHE A 351 2.70 -27.50 24.14
C PHE A 351 3.82 -27.51 25.18
N LYS A 352 3.52 -27.84 26.44
CA LYS A 352 4.55 -27.94 27.51
C LYS A 352 5.47 -29.13 27.36
N LYS A 353 5.04 -30.17 26.65
CA LYS A 353 5.83 -31.38 26.40
C LYS A 353 6.78 -31.14 25.22
N PRO A 354 8.06 -31.51 25.32
CA PRO A 354 9.03 -31.33 24.23
C PRO A 354 8.73 -32.13 22.96
N ASP A 355 7.97 -33.23 23.09
CA ASP A 355 7.51 -34.15 22.04
C ASP A 355 6.06 -33.90 21.59
N GLY A 356 5.46 -32.80 22.03
CA GLY A 356 4.15 -32.35 21.56
C GLY A 356 4.17 -31.86 20.10
N LYS A 357 2.98 -31.52 19.55
CA LYS A 357 2.91 -30.88 18.24
C LYS A 357 3.82 -29.67 18.15
N THR A 358 4.65 -29.61 17.14
CA THR A 358 5.61 -28.53 16.90
C THR A 358 4.88 -27.26 16.49
N VAL A 359 5.10 -26.18 17.23
CA VAL A 359 4.56 -24.85 16.94
C VAL A 359 5.69 -23.88 16.59
N ILE A 360 5.59 -23.17 15.48
CA ILE A 360 6.43 -22.00 15.19
C ILE A 360 5.58 -20.75 15.44
N TYR A 361 6.05 -19.85 16.32
CA TYR A 361 5.43 -18.54 16.57
C TYR A 361 6.32 -17.43 16.03
N ALA A 362 5.82 -16.68 15.07
CA ALA A 362 6.57 -15.66 14.32
C ALA A 362 5.82 -14.31 14.31
N SER A 363 6.29 -13.31 15.05
CA SER A 363 7.47 -13.22 15.91
C SER A 363 7.17 -12.29 17.09
N ILE A 364 8.13 -12.09 17.99
CA ILE A 364 8.00 -11.17 19.12
C ILE A 364 9.31 -10.38 19.35
N PRO A 365 9.30 -9.04 19.49
CA PRO A 365 10.46 -8.26 19.91
C PRO A 365 10.91 -8.64 21.34
N GLY A 366 12.22 -8.81 21.53
CA GLY A 366 12.79 -9.17 22.81
C GLY A 366 14.32 -8.97 22.87
N PRO A 367 14.81 -7.70 22.85
CA PRO A 367 16.25 -7.44 22.84
C PRO A 367 16.98 -8.03 24.05
N GLU A 368 16.33 -8.10 25.21
CA GLU A 368 16.90 -8.73 26.40
C GLU A 368 17.07 -10.25 26.25
N MET A 369 16.08 -10.93 25.61
CA MET A 369 16.17 -12.35 25.29
C MET A 369 17.27 -12.64 24.27
N ILE A 370 17.44 -11.80 23.24
CA ILE A 370 18.56 -11.93 22.30
C ILE A 370 19.89 -11.84 23.03
N ALA A 371 20.05 -10.85 23.92
CA ALA A 371 21.27 -10.72 24.73
C ALA A 371 21.48 -11.93 25.65
N ALA A 372 20.43 -12.46 26.27
CA ALA A 372 20.52 -13.68 27.09
C ALA A 372 20.89 -14.91 26.27
N ALA A 373 20.26 -15.10 25.09
CA ALA A 373 20.55 -16.21 24.18
C ALA A 373 22.01 -16.18 23.69
N LYS A 374 22.53 -15.00 23.33
CA LYS A 374 23.94 -14.85 22.93
C LYS A 374 24.90 -15.21 24.04
N ARG A 375 24.62 -14.81 25.30
CA ARG A 375 25.48 -15.18 26.44
C ARG A 375 25.43 -16.67 26.74
N ALA A 376 24.26 -17.28 26.61
CA ALA A 376 24.07 -18.71 26.88
C ALA A 376 24.69 -19.61 25.78
N GLY A 377 24.54 -19.22 24.51
CA GLY A 377 24.94 -20.02 23.35
C GLY A 377 23.88 -21.05 22.94
N VAL A 378 23.98 -21.51 21.70
CA VAL A 378 23.09 -22.55 21.12
C VAL A 378 23.18 -23.83 21.94
N GLY A 379 22.03 -24.46 22.20
CA GLY A 379 21.88 -25.66 23.03
C GLY A 379 21.75 -25.38 24.52
N ALA A 380 22.09 -24.19 25.01
CA ALA A 380 21.98 -23.82 26.41
C ALA A 380 20.59 -23.22 26.73
N HIS A 381 20.30 -23.10 28.03
CA HIS A 381 19.06 -22.50 28.51
C HIS A 381 19.20 -20.98 28.60
N ALA A 382 18.17 -20.25 28.16
CA ALA A 382 18.07 -18.80 28.33
C ALA A 382 16.67 -18.41 28.83
N GLU A 383 16.61 -17.29 29.56
CA GLU A 383 15.39 -16.77 30.12
C GLU A 383 15.44 -15.23 30.14
N ALA A 384 14.37 -14.57 29.64
CA ALA A 384 14.19 -13.12 29.72
C ALA A 384 12.71 -12.74 29.45
N MET A 385 12.38 -11.48 29.66
CA MET A 385 11.09 -10.91 29.25
C MET A 385 11.11 -10.59 27.76
N VAL A 386 9.94 -10.77 27.09
CA VAL A 386 9.76 -10.45 25.66
C VAL A 386 8.44 -9.72 25.44
N GLY A 387 8.38 -8.89 24.38
CA GLY A 387 7.19 -8.17 23.91
C GLY A 387 6.70 -7.06 24.81
N ALA A 388 5.54 -6.50 24.48
CA ALA A 388 4.84 -5.42 25.19
C ALA A 388 5.72 -4.19 25.47
N ILE A 389 6.61 -3.86 24.52
CA ILE A 389 7.50 -2.68 24.59
C ILE A 389 6.69 -1.44 24.18
N GLU A 390 5.98 -1.54 23.07
CA GLU A 390 5.15 -0.47 22.50
C GLU A 390 3.68 -0.64 22.89
N ASP A 391 3.13 -1.88 22.80
CA ASP A 391 1.72 -2.16 23.09
C ASP A 391 1.56 -3.13 24.26
N ASN A 392 1.38 -2.59 25.45
CA ASN A 392 1.17 -3.34 26.69
C ASN A 392 -0.29 -3.34 27.18
N ARG A 393 -1.25 -2.90 26.36
CA ARG A 393 -2.66 -2.69 26.76
C ARG A 393 -3.43 -3.98 27.02
N PHE A 394 -3.05 -5.08 26.39
CA PHE A 394 -3.82 -6.34 26.42
C PHE A 394 -3.16 -7.42 27.29
N GLU A 395 -1.84 -7.38 27.40
CA GLU A 395 -1.01 -8.27 28.21
C GLU A 395 0.34 -7.57 28.42
N GLY A 396 0.96 -7.75 29.58
CA GLY A 396 2.30 -7.23 29.85
C GLY A 396 3.40 -8.04 29.17
N PRO A 397 4.69 -7.69 29.40
CA PRO A 397 5.81 -8.50 28.94
C PRO A 397 5.70 -9.93 29.46
N VAL A 398 6.02 -10.91 28.62
CA VAL A 398 5.95 -12.33 28.95
C VAL A 398 7.33 -12.89 29.22
N LYS A 399 7.46 -13.65 30.30
CA LYS A 399 8.68 -14.39 30.64
C LYS A 399 8.79 -15.58 29.67
N LEU A 400 9.77 -15.54 28.78
CA LEU A 400 10.13 -16.64 27.91
C LEU A 400 11.34 -17.38 28.48
N SER A 401 11.24 -18.71 28.58
CA SER A 401 12.27 -19.57 29.19
C SER A 401 12.38 -20.83 28.35
N GLY A 402 13.57 -21.16 27.86
CA GLY A 402 13.74 -22.31 27.00
C GLY A 402 15.16 -22.52 26.48
N THR A 403 15.31 -23.51 25.59
CA THR A 403 16.59 -23.82 24.95
C THR A 403 16.83 -22.92 23.75
N VAL A 404 18.03 -22.34 23.65
CA VAL A 404 18.46 -21.53 22.50
C VAL A 404 18.72 -22.45 21.32
N MET A 405 17.92 -22.34 20.27
CA MET A 405 18.08 -23.11 19.03
C MET A 405 18.90 -22.36 17.97
N TYR A 406 18.79 -21.02 17.98
CA TYR A 406 19.53 -20.12 17.10
C TYR A 406 19.75 -18.78 17.83
N THR A 407 20.84 -18.07 17.52
CA THR A 407 21.09 -16.72 18.01
C THR A 407 22.00 -15.93 17.07
N SER A 408 21.69 -14.66 16.89
CA SER A 408 22.44 -13.65 16.15
C SER A 408 22.38 -12.30 16.87
N ASP A 409 22.85 -11.23 16.25
CA ASP A 409 22.68 -9.85 16.75
C ASP A 409 21.25 -9.31 16.56
N GLN A 410 20.46 -9.93 15.71
CA GLN A 410 19.13 -9.45 15.33
C GLN A 410 18.01 -10.39 15.77
N GLU A 411 18.29 -11.70 15.90
CA GLU A 411 17.27 -12.73 16.08
C GLU A 411 17.75 -13.86 16.98
N ALA A 412 16.82 -14.47 17.67
CA ALA A 412 17.03 -15.73 18.38
C ALA A 412 15.81 -16.65 18.20
N VAL A 413 16.00 -17.96 18.21
CA VAL A 413 14.94 -18.94 18.29
C VAL A 413 15.04 -19.63 19.66
N ILE A 414 13.97 -19.55 20.44
CA ILE A 414 13.89 -20.15 21.78
C ILE A 414 12.85 -21.28 21.75
N LYS A 415 13.28 -22.49 22.08
CA LYS A 415 12.38 -23.65 22.22
C LYS A 415 11.86 -23.73 23.64
N ALA A 416 10.58 -23.45 23.84
CA ALA A 416 9.85 -23.58 25.10
C ALA A 416 8.83 -24.71 24.99
N GLY A 417 9.11 -25.88 25.58
CA GLY A 417 8.33 -27.10 25.31
C GLY A 417 8.42 -27.52 23.85
N SER A 418 7.29 -27.59 23.14
CA SER A 418 7.24 -27.83 21.70
C SER A 418 7.09 -26.56 20.85
N ILE A 419 7.09 -25.36 21.48
CA ILE A 419 6.96 -24.07 20.80
C ILE A 419 8.35 -23.53 20.45
N TYR A 420 8.57 -23.18 19.20
CA TYR A 420 9.71 -22.44 18.71
C TYR A 420 9.32 -20.99 18.53
N VAL A 421 9.77 -20.13 19.46
CA VAL A 421 9.47 -18.69 19.45
C VAL A 421 10.57 -17.96 18.72
N ILE A 422 10.23 -17.26 17.65
CA ILE A 422 11.15 -16.34 16.96
C ILE A 422 11.14 -15.03 17.73
N VAL A 423 12.30 -14.71 18.33
CA VAL A 423 12.52 -13.46 19.04
C VAL A 423 13.36 -12.54 18.18
N THR A 424 12.92 -11.30 18.01
CA THR A 424 13.60 -10.31 17.16
C THR A 424 14.07 -9.10 17.98
N LYS A 425 15.11 -8.43 17.51
CA LYS A 425 15.60 -7.21 18.17
C LYS A 425 14.60 -6.06 18.02
N ASN A 426 14.06 -5.93 16.83
CA ASN A 426 13.04 -4.94 16.47
C ASN A 426 11.81 -5.65 15.92
N ARG A 427 10.71 -4.93 15.78
CA ARG A 427 9.51 -5.43 15.12
C ARG A 427 9.83 -6.01 13.72
N ALA A 428 9.39 -7.22 13.45
CA ALA A 428 9.63 -7.91 12.19
C ALA A 428 8.40 -8.73 11.77
N ALA A 429 8.18 -8.84 10.46
CA ALA A 429 7.20 -9.72 9.86
C ALA A 429 7.92 -10.86 9.12
N TYR A 430 7.41 -12.07 9.28
CA TYR A 430 7.89 -13.27 8.60
C TYR A 430 6.91 -13.63 7.48
N HIS A 431 7.18 -13.12 6.28
CA HIS A 431 6.32 -13.28 5.10
C HIS A 431 6.80 -14.36 4.13
N TYR A 432 8.04 -14.84 4.30
CA TYR A 432 8.68 -15.74 3.35
C TYR A 432 9.34 -16.91 4.06
N GLU A 433 9.28 -18.07 3.42
CA GLU A 433 9.88 -19.30 3.89
C GLU A 433 11.38 -19.16 4.19
N ASN A 434 12.10 -18.43 3.32
CA ASN A 434 13.53 -18.23 3.48
C ASN A 434 13.91 -17.47 4.78
N GLY A 435 13.03 -16.60 5.30
CA GLY A 435 13.25 -15.94 6.58
C GLY A 435 13.27 -16.93 7.76
N MET A 436 12.39 -17.92 7.76
CA MET A 436 12.37 -18.97 8.79
C MET A 436 13.50 -19.99 8.61
N THR A 437 13.78 -20.40 7.37
CA THR A 437 14.83 -21.38 7.11
C THR A 437 16.24 -20.83 7.38
N ALA A 438 16.46 -19.53 7.19
CA ALA A 438 17.72 -18.85 7.52
C ALA A 438 18.09 -18.92 9.02
N ILE A 439 17.09 -19.05 9.89
CA ILE A 439 17.26 -19.19 11.36
C ILE A 439 17.05 -20.62 11.85
N GLY A 440 17.11 -21.61 10.94
CA GLY A 440 17.08 -23.03 11.25
C GLY A 440 15.68 -23.60 11.51
N LEU A 441 14.60 -22.90 11.13
CA LEU A 441 13.23 -23.39 11.24
C LEU A 441 12.70 -23.85 9.88
N ASN A 442 12.03 -25.00 9.85
CA ASN A 442 11.35 -25.50 8.65
C ASN A 442 9.83 -25.43 8.84
N PRO A 443 9.15 -24.40 8.28
CA PRO A 443 7.69 -24.28 8.43
C PRO A 443 6.91 -25.43 7.78
N ARG A 444 7.49 -26.14 6.79
CA ARG A 444 6.85 -27.30 6.14
C ARG A 444 6.78 -28.52 7.04
N GLU A 445 7.68 -28.62 8.02
CA GLU A 445 7.76 -29.73 8.97
C GLU A 445 7.08 -29.40 10.31
N ALA A 446 6.71 -28.15 10.53
CA ALA A 446 5.97 -27.75 11.73
C ALA A 446 4.51 -28.22 11.65
N ASP A 447 3.96 -28.70 12.78
CA ASP A 447 2.53 -29.04 12.84
C ASP A 447 1.66 -27.79 12.76
N ILE A 448 2.07 -26.70 13.47
CA ILE A 448 1.35 -25.45 13.54
C ILE A 448 2.33 -24.30 13.28
N VAL A 449 1.93 -23.35 12.43
CA VAL A 449 2.68 -22.11 12.18
C VAL A 449 1.76 -20.94 12.46
N ILE A 450 2.14 -20.09 13.42
CA ILE A 450 1.40 -18.88 13.78
C ILE A 450 2.17 -17.67 13.27
N VAL A 451 1.51 -16.89 12.40
CA VAL A 451 2.08 -15.69 11.78
C VAL A 451 1.24 -14.47 12.11
N LYS A 452 1.89 -13.34 12.43
CA LYS A 452 1.21 -12.06 12.66
C LYS A 452 0.85 -11.41 11.32
N GLN A 453 -0.21 -11.94 10.72
CA GLN A 453 -0.76 -11.51 9.42
C GLN A 453 -2.28 -11.60 9.48
N GLY A 454 -2.92 -10.91 8.53
CA GLY A 454 -4.33 -11.16 8.23
C GLY A 454 -4.46 -12.32 7.23
N TYR A 455 -4.78 -12.04 5.98
CA TYR A 455 -4.71 -13.05 4.93
C TYR A 455 -3.26 -13.46 4.65
N LEU A 456 -3.07 -14.73 4.26
CA LEU A 456 -1.73 -15.25 4.00
C LEU A 456 -1.14 -14.70 2.69
N VAL A 457 0.12 -14.26 2.76
CA VAL A 457 0.92 -13.97 1.56
C VAL A 457 1.14 -15.23 0.72
N PRO A 458 1.51 -15.12 -0.58
CA PRO A 458 1.62 -16.26 -1.48
C PRO A 458 2.45 -17.44 -0.94
N ASP A 459 3.60 -17.19 -0.28
CA ASP A 459 4.45 -18.26 0.27
C ASP A 459 3.66 -19.14 1.25
N TRP A 460 2.98 -18.53 2.19
CA TRP A 460 2.21 -19.24 3.21
C TRP A 460 0.91 -19.82 2.67
N TYR A 461 0.22 -19.06 1.80
CA TYR A 461 -1.01 -19.50 1.16
C TYR A 461 -0.81 -20.78 0.33
N ASN A 462 0.30 -20.85 -0.41
CA ASN A 462 0.61 -22.02 -1.22
C ASN A 462 1.17 -23.21 -0.40
N MET A 463 1.69 -22.94 0.81
CA MET A 463 2.29 -23.97 1.68
C MET A 463 1.26 -24.63 2.60
N GLN A 464 0.23 -23.90 3.03
CA GLN A 464 -0.68 -24.35 4.08
C GLN A 464 -1.48 -25.59 3.65
N ALA A 465 -1.58 -26.58 4.54
CA ALA A 465 -2.49 -27.72 4.41
C ALA A 465 -3.81 -27.49 5.16
N GLY A 466 -3.80 -26.59 6.13
CA GLY A 466 -4.95 -26.09 6.87
C GLY A 466 -4.69 -24.65 7.34
N TRP A 467 -5.73 -23.83 7.38
CA TRP A 467 -5.60 -22.42 7.77
C TRP A 467 -6.85 -21.93 8.48
N MET A 468 -6.64 -21.18 9.56
CA MET A 468 -7.67 -20.40 10.24
C MET A 468 -7.15 -19.00 10.58
N MET A 469 -8.07 -18.05 10.68
CA MET A 469 -7.79 -16.67 11.04
C MET A 469 -8.29 -16.43 12.46
N ALA A 470 -7.38 -16.06 13.37
CA ALA A 470 -7.70 -15.86 14.77
C ALA A 470 -8.03 -14.39 15.07
N HIS A 471 -9.20 -14.14 15.68
CA HIS A 471 -9.49 -12.86 16.32
C HIS A 471 -8.59 -12.68 17.52
N THR A 472 -7.59 -11.83 17.39
CA THR A 472 -6.62 -11.50 18.42
C THR A 472 -6.62 -10.00 18.71
N ARG A 473 -5.98 -9.60 19.80
CA ARG A 473 -5.90 -8.22 20.23
C ARG A 473 -4.68 -7.51 19.62
N GLY A 474 -4.82 -6.21 19.35
CA GLY A 474 -3.73 -5.37 18.87
C GLY A 474 -4.19 -4.07 18.23
N GLY A 475 -3.24 -3.37 17.60
CA GLY A 475 -3.49 -2.08 16.95
C GLY A 475 -4.33 -2.18 15.68
N VAL A 476 -4.54 -3.41 15.14
CA VAL A 476 -5.36 -3.70 13.96
C VAL A 476 -6.40 -4.79 14.26
N ASP A 477 -7.04 -4.66 15.42
CA ASP A 477 -8.13 -5.53 15.84
C ASP A 477 -9.25 -5.54 14.81
N GLN A 478 -9.74 -6.74 14.48
CA GLN A 478 -10.74 -6.95 13.42
C GLN A 478 -12.17 -6.62 13.86
N ASP A 479 -12.39 -6.44 15.14
CA ASP A 479 -13.69 -6.08 15.72
C ASP A 479 -13.94 -4.56 15.63
N LEU A 480 -14.12 -4.07 14.40
CA LEU A 480 -14.27 -2.65 14.12
C LEU A 480 -15.43 -1.99 14.88
N VAL A 481 -16.52 -2.74 15.12
CA VAL A 481 -17.73 -2.21 15.79
C VAL A 481 -17.43 -1.78 17.23
N ASN A 482 -16.49 -2.45 17.88
CA ASN A 482 -16.07 -2.16 19.25
C ASN A 482 -14.82 -1.28 19.34
N LEU A 483 -14.22 -0.86 18.21
CA LEU A 483 -13.14 0.12 18.24
C LEU A 483 -13.65 1.52 18.61
N PRO A 484 -12.87 2.32 19.37
CA PRO A 484 -13.33 3.59 19.91
C PRO A 484 -13.25 4.74 18.87
N TYR A 485 -13.89 4.59 17.72
CA TYR A 485 -13.96 5.65 16.72
C TYR A 485 -14.64 6.92 17.23
N LYS A 486 -14.00 8.06 17.00
CA LYS A 486 -14.49 9.40 17.43
C LYS A 486 -14.58 10.39 16.28
N ARG A 487 -13.83 10.19 15.18
CA ARG A 487 -13.57 11.19 14.16
C ARG A 487 -14.09 10.81 12.77
N ILE A 488 -14.36 9.54 12.50
CA ILE A 488 -14.98 9.10 11.25
C ILE A 488 -16.34 9.78 11.05
N ILE A 489 -16.68 10.05 9.80
CA ILE A 489 -17.97 10.64 9.46
C ILE A 489 -19.04 9.55 9.45
N LYS A 490 -20.08 9.72 10.27
CA LYS A 490 -21.22 8.83 10.34
C LYS A 490 -22.42 9.36 9.54
N PRO A 491 -23.36 8.51 9.06
CA PRO A 491 -23.41 7.05 9.27
C PRO A 491 -22.39 6.31 8.39
N MET A 492 -21.88 5.19 8.91
CA MET A 492 -20.84 4.37 8.29
C MET A 492 -21.12 2.88 8.48
N TYR A 493 -21.20 2.08 7.43
CA TYR A 493 -21.29 0.62 7.53
C TYR A 493 -19.90 0.03 7.90
N PRO A 494 -19.77 -0.94 8.84
CA PRO A 494 -20.84 -1.64 9.58
C PRO A 494 -21.21 -1.01 10.93
N LEU A 495 -20.66 0.13 11.31
CA LEU A 495 -20.90 0.77 12.62
C LEU A 495 -22.37 1.20 12.78
N ASP A 496 -22.98 1.60 11.67
CA ASP A 496 -24.40 1.95 11.56
C ASP A 496 -25.08 0.98 10.56
N PRO A 497 -25.38 -0.27 10.95
CA PRO A 497 -25.78 -1.34 10.02
C PRO A 497 -27.10 -1.06 9.29
N ASP A 498 -28.01 -0.29 9.92
CA ASP A 498 -29.34 0.06 9.41
C ASP A 498 -29.39 1.48 8.81
N MET A 499 -28.21 2.03 8.45
CA MET A 499 -28.16 3.35 7.83
C MET A 499 -28.97 3.43 6.53
N PRO A 500 -29.56 4.60 6.21
CA PRO A 500 -30.30 4.80 4.97
C PRO A 500 -29.38 4.69 3.73
N ASP A 501 -29.99 4.57 2.54
CA ASP A 501 -29.26 4.62 1.28
C ASP A 501 -28.47 5.94 1.19
N PRO A 502 -27.13 5.89 1.02
CA PRO A 502 -26.29 7.08 0.98
C PRO A 502 -26.45 7.91 -0.30
N GLY A 503 -27.22 7.45 -1.29
CA GLY A 503 -27.46 8.14 -2.56
C GLY A 503 -26.29 8.09 -3.54
N LEU A 504 -25.08 7.71 -3.13
CA LEU A 504 -23.86 7.53 -3.95
C LEU A 504 -23.69 8.60 -5.05
N ASN A 505 -23.62 9.85 -4.65
CA ASN A 505 -23.53 10.99 -5.57
C ASN A 505 -22.18 11.03 -6.29
N VAL A 506 -22.22 11.15 -7.61
CA VAL A 506 -21.03 11.36 -8.44
C VAL A 506 -20.63 12.83 -8.36
N ILE A 507 -19.44 13.11 -7.86
CA ILE A 507 -18.88 14.46 -7.80
C ILE A 507 -17.76 14.55 -8.84
N PHE A 508 -17.92 15.47 -9.81
CA PHE A 508 -16.83 15.80 -10.72
C PHE A 508 -15.83 16.68 -10.00
N VAL A 509 -14.61 16.18 -9.87
CA VAL A 509 -13.55 16.91 -9.16
C VAL A 509 -12.83 17.78 -10.16
N PRO A 510 -12.73 19.11 -9.95
CA PRO A 510 -11.96 20.00 -10.78
C PRO A 510 -10.48 19.60 -10.77
N SER A 511 -9.82 19.62 -11.95
CA SER A 511 -8.35 19.58 -11.96
C SER A 511 -7.80 20.83 -11.27
N ALA A 512 -6.58 20.77 -10.75
CA ALA A 512 -5.91 21.90 -10.10
C ALA A 512 -5.97 23.20 -10.96
N LYS A 513 -5.98 23.06 -12.29
CA LYS A 513 -6.10 24.19 -13.24
C LYS A 513 -7.40 24.98 -13.07
N TYR A 514 -8.52 24.33 -12.76
CA TYR A 514 -9.81 25.02 -12.59
C TYR A 514 -9.95 25.73 -11.25
N LYS A 515 -9.23 25.28 -10.22
CA LYS A 515 -9.30 25.87 -8.87
C LYS A 515 -8.50 27.16 -8.75
N TYR A 516 -7.40 27.28 -9.48
CA TYR A 516 -6.44 28.39 -9.36
C TYR A 516 -6.35 29.30 -10.60
N GLY A 517 -7.13 29.04 -11.62
CA GLY A 517 -7.21 29.84 -12.85
C GLY A 517 -8.28 30.93 -12.83
N ARG A 518 -8.64 31.45 -11.63
CA ARG A 518 -9.52 32.60 -11.46
C ARG A 518 -8.73 33.81 -11.03
#